data_c43bedefadfa9821890835dd349d4475
#
_entry.id   c43bedefadfa9821890835dd349d4475
#
_cell.length_a   1.000
_cell.length_b   1.000
_cell.length_c   1.000
_cell.angle_alpha   90.00
_cell.angle_beta   90.00
_cell.angle_gamma   90.00
#
_symmetry.space_group_name_H-M   'P 1'
#
loop_
_entity.id
_entity.type
_entity.pdbx_description
1 polymer ?
#
loop_
_entity_poly.entity_id
_entity_poly.type
_entity_poly.pdbx_seq_one_letter_code
_entity_poly.pdbx_strand_id
1 'polypeptide(L)'
;MNNEQWNRRDFMCASLGTVAAAAFLGSGSKAGAAAAPARQAIRLGGPVFEKTEDPEALALAHRKLGYRAAYCSSMARKDTDRIRATAEAFARHDVTIAEVGRWCNLMDADPEARRKNLERVTEGLALAEAIGARCCVDIAGSFNPTSWFGPHPENLSQKFFDAAVENARKIVDAVKPTRARFCYEVMGWALPDNPDHYLKLIAAVDRPAFGVHLDPCNAVNSPEKFYGNAALLNECFDKLGPHIVSCHAKDLAWEVEMNVHFKEVVPGKGQLDYATYLRRLAELPQNPPLMIEHLSGAAQYDEAREYIVSVGAKEGLTF
;
A
#
# COMPACT_ATOMS: atom_id res chain seq x y z
N MET A 1 10.09 -56.28 -8.39
CA MET A 1 9.82 -54.89 -8.07
C MET A 1 10.23 -54.08 -9.29
N ASN A 2 9.27 -53.76 -10.14
CA ASN A 2 9.52 -53.11 -11.43
C ASN A 2 9.52 -51.59 -11.26
N ASN A 3 10.62 -50.99 -11.62
CA ASN A 3 10.78 -49.54 -11.76
C ASN A 3 10.29 -49.13 -13.15
N GLU A 4 9.09 -48.55 -13.25
CA GLU A 4 8.65 -47.90 -14.49
C GLU A 4 9.14 -46.44 -14.49
N GLN A 5 10.14 -46.20 -15.34
CA GLN A 5 10.59 -44.82 -15.64
C GLN A 5 9.63 -44.19 -16.63
N TRP A 6 8.92 -43.16 -16.24
CA TRP A 6 8.10 -42.34 -17.12
C TRP A 6 8.97 -41.48 -18.06
N ASN A 7 8.79 -41.68 -19.38
CA ASN A 7 9.56 -40.98 -20.42
C ASN A 7 8.75 -39.76 -20.92
N ARG A 8 9.43 -38.61 -21.01
CA ARG A 8 8.87 -37.31 -21.43
C ARG A 8 8.21 -37.29 -22.83
N ARG A 9 8.26 -38.37 -23.61
CA ARG A 9 7.71 -38.45 -24.97
C ARG A 9 6.25 -38.86 -25.04
N ASP A 10 5.67 -39.43 -24.00
CA ASP A 10 4.31 -39.97 -24.03
C ASP A 10 3.21 -38.97 -23.73
N PHE A 11 3.56 -37.70 -23.44
CA PHE A 11 2.59 -36.65 -23.12
C PHE A 11 2.12 -35.82 -24.34
N MET A 12 2.60 -36.10 -25.55
CA MET A 12 2.34 -35.27 -26.74
C MET A 12 1.46 -35.92 -27.84
N CYS A 13 0.82 -37.03 -27.60
CA CYS A 13 0.04 -37.75 -28.65
C CYS A 13 -1.40 -38.11 -28.25
N ALA A 14 -2.17 -37.18 -27.67
CA ALA A 14 -3.61 -37.38 -27.51
C ALA A 14 -4.40 -36.09 -27.62
N SER A 15 -4.56 -35.53 -28.82
CA SER A 15 -5.74 -34.72 -29.20
C SER A 15 -5.66 -34.29 -30.67
N LEU A 16 -5.97 -35.20 -31.58
CA LEU A 16 -6.42 -34.86 -32.95
C LEU A 16 -7.83 -35.38 -33.11
N GLY A 17 -8.79 -34.53 -32.69
CA GLY A 17 -10.21 -34.73 -32.96
C GLY A 17 -10.63 -33.74 -34.04
N THR A 18 -11.06 -34.26 -35.19
CA THR A 18 -11.64 -33.60 -36.35
C THR A 18 -12.79 -32.67 -35.96
N VAL A 19 -12.71 -31.40 -36.34
CA VAL A 19 -13.86 -30.48 -36.31
C VAL A 19 -14.18 -30.05 -37.75
N ALA A 20 -15.38 -30.39 -38.17
CA ALA A 20 -15.98 -30.01 -39.46
C ALA A 20 -16.19 -28.49 -39.52
N ALA A 21 -15.77 -27.89 -40.61
CA ALA A 21 -15.98 -26.45 -40.89
C ALA A 21 -17.44 -26.21 -41.28
N ALA A 22 -18.19 -25.47 -40.46
CA ALA A 22 -19.41 -24.81 -40.84
C ALA A 22 -19.11 -23.32 -41.04
N ALA A 23 -19.13 -22.86 -42.26
CA ALA A 23 -18.99 -21.45 -42.60
C ALA A 23 -20.27 -20.68 -42.22
N PHE A 24 -20.21 -19.92 -41.12
CA PHE A 24 -21.18 -18.86 -40.83
C PHE A 24 -20.61 -17.52 -41.24
N LEU A 25 -21.17 -16.93 -42.31
CA LEU A 25 -20.99 -15.53 -42.64
C LEU A 25 -21.76 -14.68 -41.62
N GLY A 26 -21.09 -14.33 -40.52
CA GLY A 26 -21.59 -13.40 -39.52
C GLY A 26 -20.87 -12.07 -39.66
N SER A 27 -21.62 -11.01 -39.94
CA SER A 27 -21.19 -9.63 -39.95
C SER A 27 -20.39 -9.29 -38.70
N GLY A 28 -19.09 -9.11 -38.87
CA GLY A 28 -18.18 -8.73 -37.79
C GLY A 28 -18.45 -7.29 -37.31
N SER A 29 -19.21 -7.13 -36.26
CA SER A 29 -19.08 -5.93 -35.45
C SER A 29 -17.68 -5.95 -34.85
N LYS A 30 -16.81 -5.06 -35.27
CA LYS A 30 -15.54 -4.77 -34.58
C LYS A 30 -15.91 -4.37 -33.16
N ALA A 31 -15.74 -5.29 -32.19
CA ALA A 31 -15.69 -4.92 -30.81
C ALA A 31 -14.53 -3.89 -30.70
N GLY A 32 -14.88 -2.64 -30.50
CA GLY A 32 -13.90 -1.59 -30.26
C GLY A 32 -13.07 -2.02 -29.06
N ALA A 33 -11.76 -2.12 -29.24
CA ALA A 33 -10.84 -2.30 -28.13
C ALA A 33 -11.15 -1.17 -27.15
N ALA A 34 -11.59 -1.51 -25.93
CA ALA A 34 -11.78 -0.52 -24.88
C ALA A 34 -10.47 0.28 -24.77
N ALA A 35 -10.55 1.59 -24.92
CA ALA A 35 -9.38 2.44 -24.77
C ALA A 35 -8.77 2.16 -23.39
N ALA A 36 -7.45 1.96 -23.36
CA ALA A 36 -6.74 1.79 -22.09
C ALA A 36 -7.08 3.00 -21.21
N PRO A 37 -7.32 2.78 -19.90
CA PRO A 37 -7.66 3.86 -18.98
C PRO A 37 -6.58 4.95 -19.06
N ALA A 38 -7.01 6.22 -19.07
CA ALA A 38 -6.09 7.35 -19.07
C ALA A 38 -5.23 7.29 -17.80
N ARG A 39 -3.90 7.23 -17.98
CA ARG A 39 -2.95 7.18 -16.86
C ARG A 39 -2.93 8.52 -16.13
N GLN A 40 -2.99 8.44 -14.79
CA GLN A 40 -2.89 9.60 -13.92
C GLN A 40 -1.42 9.96 -13.67
N ALA A 41 -1.12 11.25 -13.43
CA ALA A 41 0.18 11.66 -12.89
C ALA A 41 0.33 11.08 -11.47
N ILE A 42 1.48 10.46 -11.18
CA ILE A 42 1.74 9.86 -9.87
C ILE A 42 1.98 10.95 -8.84
N ARG A 43 1.27 10.90 -7.73
CA ARG A 43 1.49 11.79 -6.58
C ARG A 43 2.58 11.21 -5.68
N LEU A 44 3.83 11.40 -6.08
CA LEU A 44 4.99 11.00 -5.26
C LEU A 44 5.15 11.95 -4.08
N GLY A 45 5.48 11.39 -2.92
CA GLY A 45 5.73 12.12 -1.69
C GLY A 45 6.83 11.50 -0.85
N GLY A 46 7.27 12.26 0.14
CA GLY A 46 8.28 11.87 1.11
C GLY A 46 8.47 12.99 2.13
N PRO A 47 9.32 12.81 3.15
CA PRO A 47 9.61 13.85 4.10
C PRO A 47 10.39 15.00 3.45
N VAL A 48 10.21 16.21 3.97
CA VAL A 48 11.09 17.35 3.73
C VAL A 48 11.93 17.59 4.98
N PHE A 49 13.20 17.93 4.79
CA PHE A 49 14.16 18.13 5.88
C PHE A 49 14.34 19.60 6.24
N GLU A 50 13.68 20.48 5.51
CA GLU A 50 13.60 21.91 5.85
C GLU A 50 12.73 22.09 7.09
N LYS A 51 13.29 22.73 8.11
CA LYS A 51 12.59 22.98 9.38
C LYS A 51 11.75 24.25 9.26
N THR A 52 10.46 24.10 9.06
CA THR A 52 9.51 25.21 9.08
C THR A 52 8.19 24.76 9.73
N GLU A 53 7.57 25.66 10.47
CA GLU A 53 6.23 25.46 11.01
C GLU A 53 5.17 26.23 10.20
N ASP A 54 5.60 27.08 9.28
CA ASP A 54 4.71 27.78 8.36
C ASP A 54 4.16 26.81 7.32
N PRO A 55 2.82 26.61 7.25
CA PRO A 55 2.20 25.70 6.30
C PRO A 55 2.49 26.01 4.83
N GLU A 56 2.60 27.30 4.49
CA GLU A 56 2.89 27.73 3.11
C GLU A 56 4.31 27.36 2.71
N ALA A 57 5.28 27.69 3.55
CA ALA A 57 6.68 27.34 3.34
C ALA A 57 6.87 25.81 3.28
N LEU A 58 6.14 25.05 4.11
CA LEU A 58 6.20 23.60 4.10
C LEU A 58 5.65 23.01 2.79
N ALA A 59 4.51 23.50 2.29
CA ALA A 59 3.96 23.08 1.02
C ALA A 59 4.91 23.37 -0.15
N LEU A 60 5.52 24.56 -0.17
CA LEU A 60 6.53 24.95 -1.15
C LEU A 60 7.79 24.07 -1.08
N ALA A 61 8.23 23.69 0.13
CA ALA A 61 9.37 22.79 0.30
C ALA A 61 9.12 21.41 -0.36
N HIS A 62 7.91 20.84 -0.22
CA HIS A 62 7.52 19.62 -0.95
C HIS A 62 7.56 19.86 -2.47
N ARG A 63 6.99 20.94 -2.95
CA ARG A 63 6.97 21.26 -4.40
C ARG A 63 8.37 21.47 -4.98
N LYS A 64 9.28 22.08 -4.23
CA LYS A 64 10.68 22.26 -4.63
C LYS A 64 11.40 20.94 -4.90
N LEU A 65 11.05 19.89 -4.16
CA LEU A 65 11.54 18.52 -4.39
C LEU A 65 10.75 17.76 -5.49
N GLY A 66 9.74 18.40 -6.09
CA GLY A 66 8.86 17.74 -7.07
C GLY A 66 7.78 16.87 -6.45
N TYR A 67 7.65 16.85 -5.13
CA TYR A 67 6.60 16.08 -4.45
C TYR A 67 5.22 16.70 -4.66
N ARG A 68 4.23 15.83 -4.86
CA ARG A 68 2.81 16.15 -4.92
C ARG A 68 2.00 15.45 -3.84
N ALA A 69 2.68 14.80 -2.90
CA ALA A 69 2.10 14.24 -1.70
C ALA A 69 3.01 14.46 -0.50
N ALA A 70 2.45 14.42 0.69
CA ALA A 70 3.17 14.64 1.94
C ALA A 70 2.57 13.83 3.09
N TYR A 71 3.40 13.47 4.05
CA TYR A 71 2.95 13.01 5.35
C TYR A 71 2.28 14.16 6.11
N CYS A 72 1.28 13.85 6.91
CA CYS A 72 0.71 14.85 7.82
C CYS A 72 1.74 15.27 8.87
N SER A 73 1.97 16.57 9.01
CA SER A 73 2.79 17.09 10.09
C SER A 73 2.20 16.73 11.45
N SER A 74 3.07 16.59 12.45
CA SER A 74 2.62 16.37 13.82
C SER A 74 1.83 17.58 14.32
N MET A 75 0.55 17.35 14.63
CA MET A 75 -0.34 18.36 15.22
C MET A 75 -1.44 17.69 16.03
N ALA A 76 -1.95 18.43 17.02
CA ALA A 76 -3.07 17.96 17.80
C ALA A 76 -4.40 18.31 17.13
N ARG A 77 -5.42 17.49 17.29
CA ARG A 77 -6.76 17.76 16.72
C ARG A 77 -7.37 19.08 17.19
N LYS A 78 -6.99 19.55 18.38
CA LYS A 78 -7.46 20.84 18.94
C LYS A 78 -6.88 22.07 18.23
N ASP A 79 -5.80 21.91 17.45
CA ASP A 79 -5.10 23.00 16.76
C ASP A 79 -5.82 23.35 15.45
N THR A 80 -7.10 23.69 15.54
CA THR A 80 -8.02 23.85 14.40
C THR A 80 -7.53 24.89 13.36
N ASP A 81 -6.93 25.99 13.82
CA ASP A 81 -6.41 27.02 12.90
C ASP A 81 -5.20 26.52 12.12
N ARG A 82 -4.28 25.81 12.77
CA ARG A 82 -3.13 25.19 12.11
C ARG A 82 -3.58 24.09 11.14
N ILE A 83 -4.55 23.27 11.50
CA ILE A 83 -5.13 22.24 10.62
C ILE A 83 -5.68 22.89 9.35
N ARG A 84 -6.51 23.94 9.51
CA ARG A 84 -7.09 24.67 8.38
C ARG A 84 -6.02 25.30 7.50
N ALA A 85 -5.09 26.06 8.09
CA ALA A 85 -4.01 26.72 7.36
C ALA A 85 -3.14 25.71 6.57
N THR A 86 -2.83 24.56 7.17
CA THR A 86 -2.08 23.49 6.50
C THR A 86 -2.87 22.91 5.34
N ALA A 87 -4.13 22.56 5.54
CA ALA A 87 -4.98 22.01 4.48
C ALA A 87 -5.11 22.97 3.30
N GLU A 88 -5.33 24.26 3.56
CA GLU A 88 -5.44 25.30 2.54
C GLU A 88 -4.11 25.52 1.79
N ALA A 89 -2.98 25.60 2.48
CA ALA A 89 -1.67 25.80 1.87
C ALA A 89 -1.32 24.61 0.95
N PHE A 90 -1.48 23.39 1.44
CA PHE A 90 -1.19 22.19 0.65
C PHE A 90 -2.11 22.07 -0.57
N ALA A 91 -3.40 22.39 -0.44
CA ALA A 91 -4.32 22.41 -1.55
C ALA A 91 -3.94 23.44 -2.62
N ARG A 92 -3.55 24.69 -2.21
CA ARG A 92 -3.10 25.73 -3.15
C ARG A 92 -1.89 25.31 -3.97
N HIS A 93 -0.99 24.54 -3.38
CA HIS A 93 0.23 24.07 -4.03
C HIS A 93 0.11 22.69 -4.66
N ASP A 94 -1.11 22.14 -4.76
CA ASP A 94 -1.36 20.80 -5.31
C ASP A 94 -0.51 19.72 -4.63
N VAL A 95 -0.44 19.75 -3.32
CA VAL A 95 0.18 18.73 -2.47
C VAL A 95 -0.92 18.00 -1.70
N THR A 96 -1.10 16.71 -1.96
CA THR A 96 -2.05 15.87 -1.23
C THR A 96 -1.45 15.49 0.11
N ILE A 97 -2.19 15.69 1.21
CA ILE A 97 -1.83 15.07 2.49
C ILE A 97 -2.21 13.59 2.39
N ALA A 98 -1.20 12.73 2.29
CA ALA A 98 -1.38 11.31 2.03
C ALA A 98 -1.98 10.60 3.24
N GLU A 99 -1.37 10.78 4.40
CA GLU A 99 -1.70 9.97 5.55
C GLU A 99 -1.36 10.61 6.90
N VAL A 100 -2.11 10.17 7.90
CA VAL A 100 -1.85 10.38 9.32
C VAL A 100 -1.44 9.04 9.91
N GLY A 101 -0.14 8.79 10.00
CA GLY A 101 0.40 7.57 10.62
C GLY A 101 0.23 7.56 12.14
N ARG A 102 -0.10 6.41 12.72
CA ARG A 102 -0.31 6.27 14.17
C ARG A 102 0.50 5.18 14.84
N TRP A 103 1.10 4.32 14.11
CA TRP A 103 2.08 3.28 14.43
C TRP A 103 2.08 2.85 15.90
N CYS A 104 1.18 1.93 16.25
CA CYS A 104 1.02 1.39 17.59
C CYS A 104 0.37 0.00 17.58
N ASN A 105 0.41 -0.70 18.72
CA ASN A 105 -0.09 -2.07 18.81
C ASN A 105 -1.56 -2.11 19.23
N LEU A 106 -2.47 -2.32 18.28
CA LEU A 106 -3.90 -2.52 18.58
C LEU A 106 -4.21 -3.90 19.16
N MET A 107 -3.22 -4.80 19.22
CA MET A 107 -3.30 -6.15 19.78
C MET A 107 -2.52 -6.29 21.09
N ASP A 108 -2.10 -5.19 21.71
CA ASP A 108 -1.28 -5.21 22.93
C ASP A 108 -1.89 -6.13 23.99
N ALA A 109 -1.05 -6.89 24.68
CA ALA A 109 -1.49 -7.80 25.75
C ALA A 109 -2.02 -7.04 26.97
N ASP A 110 -1.46 -5.84 27.25
CA ASP A 110 -1.97 -4.95 28.28
C ASP A 110 -3.28 -4.27 27.82
N PRO A 111 -4.41 -4.53 28.48
CA PRO A 111 -5.69 -3.93 28.12
C PRO A 111 -5.69 -2.39 28.14
N GLU A 112 -4.93 -1.78 29.03
CA GLU A 112 -4.87 -0.32 29.16
C GLU A 112 -4.03 0.28 28.02
N ALA A 113 -2.90 -0.34 27.67
CA ALA A 113 -2.11 0.05 26.49
C ALA A 113 -2.96 -0.09 25.21
N ARG A 114 -3.66 -1.22 25.06
CA ARG A 114 -4.55 -1.44 23.90
C ARG A 114 -5.65 -0.40 23.81
N ARG A 115 -6.29 -0.02 24.92
CA ARG A 115 -7.30 1.04 24.97
C ARG A 115 -6.73 2.38 24.52
N LYS A 116 -5.57 2.79 25.05
CA LYS A 116 -4.89 4.04 24.68
C LYS A 116 -4.47 4.04 23.20
N ASN A 117 -4.00 2.90 22.69
CA ASN A 117 -3.64 2.77 21.29
C ASN A 117 -4.87 2.92 20.39
N LEU A 118 -6.00 2.32 20.75
CA LEU A 118 -7.26 2.47 20.02
C LEU A 118 -7.72 3.94 20.00
N GLU A 119 -7.65 4.63 21.13
CA GLU A 119 -7.95 6.06 21.22
C GLU A 119 -7.03 6.89 20.32
N ARG A 120 -5.72 6.63 20.37
CA ARG A 120 -4.72 7.31 19.56
C ARG A 120 -5.00 7.18 18.06
N VAL A 121 -5.38 5.99 17.59
CA VAL A 121 -5.71 5.75 16.18
C VAL A 121 -7.04 6.41 15.82
N THR A 122 -8.03 6.36 16.72
CA THR A 122 -9.32 7.06 16.53
C THR A 122 -9.13 8.57 16.39
N GLU A 123 -8.32 9.19 17.25
CA GLU A 123 -7.93 10.61 17.12
C GLU A 123 -7.17 10.87 15.82
N GLY A 124 -6.34 9.92 15.38
CA GLY A 124 -5.65 9.98 14.09
C GLY A 124 -6.59 10.04 12.91
N LEU A 125 -7.61 9.20 12.89
CA LEU A 125 -8.62 9.23 11.83
C LEU A 125 -9.45 10.53 11.88
N ALA A 126 -9.78 11.01 13.07
CA ALA A 126 -10.46 12.29 13.22
C ALA A 126 -9.61 13.49 12.76
N LEU A 127 -8.28 13.44 12.96
CA LEU A 127 -7.35 14.42 12.38
C LEU A 127 -7.27 14.31 10.87
N ALA A 128 -7.18 13.07 10.32
CA ALA A 128 -7.16 12.84 8.88
C ALA A 128 -8.40 13.42 8.20
N GLU A 129 -9.58 13.21 8.77
CA GLU A 129 -10.83 13.80 8.28
C GLU A 129 -10.82 15.33 8.36
N ALA A 130 -10.33 15.90 9.46
CA ALA A 130 -10.30 17.34 9.65
C ALA A 130 -9.34 18.06 8.69
N ILE A 131 -8.14 17.51 8.47
CA ILE A 131 -7.12 18.11 7.61
C ILE A 131 -7.30 17.78 6.13
N GLY A 132 -8.18 16.83 5.79
CA GLY A 132 -8.37 16.37 4.42
C GLY A 132 -7.31 15.40 3.92
N ALA A 133 -6.65 14.66 4.82
CA ALA A 133 -5.76 13.59 4.45
C ALA A 133 -6.52 12.41 3.81
N ARG A 134 -5.83 11.65 2.95
CA ARG A 134 -6.44 10.49 2.29
C ARG A 134 -6.80 9.39 3.29
N CYS A 135 -5.93 9.15 4.29
CA CYS A 135 -6.20 8.14 5.31
C CYS A 135 -5.55 8.45 6.65
N CYS A 136 -6.05 7.74 7.68
CA CYS A 136 -5.26 7.39 8.85
C CYS A 136 -4.77 5.96 8.66
N VAL A 137 -3.48 5.71 8.89
CA VAL A 137 -2.87 4.40 8.73
C VAL A 137 -2.23 3.93 10.02
N ASP A 138 -2.38 2.63 10.28
CA ASP A 138 -1.69 1.86 11.30
C ASP A 138 -1.53 0.42 10.81
N ILE A 139 -0.74 -0.40 11.48
CA ILE A 139 -0.82 -1.85 11.33
C ILE A 139 -1.89 -2.41 12.26
N ALA A 140 -2.36 -3.63 12.01
CA ALA A 140 -3.29 -4.27 12.95
C ALA A 140 -2.65 -4.57 14.32
N GLY A 141 -1.32 -4.63 14.37
CA GLY A 141 -0.53 -4.92 15.56
C GLY A 141 0.00 -6.34 15.61
N SER A 142 0.37 -6.80 16.78
CA SER A 142 0.89 -8.14 17.03
C SER A 142 0.58 -8.63 18.44
N PHE A 143 0.38 -9.94 18.60
CA PHE A 143 0.35 -10.61 19.89
C PHE A 143 1.75 -10.88 20.47
N ASN A 144 2.83 -10.49 19.77
CA ASN A 144 4.19 -10.63 20.29
C ASN A 144 4.38 -9.74 21.53
N PRO A 145 4.85 -10.31 22.65
CA PRO A 145 4.93 -9.57 23.92
C PRO A 145 6.10 -8.58 23.98
N THR A 146 7.06 -8.67 23.06
CA THR A 146 8.30 -7.87 23.09
C THR A 146 8.46 -6.96 21.88
N SER A 147 7.67 -7.17 20.82
CA SER A 147 7.69 -6.36 19.60
C SER A 147 6.27 -6.10 19.12
N TRP A 148 5.89 -4.85 19.04
CA TRP A 148 4.55 -4.44 18.68
C TRP A 148 4.13 -4.81 17.23
N PHE A 149 5.10 -5.18 16.38
CA PHE A 149 4.90 -5.64 14.99
C PHE A 149 5.54 -7.01 14.71
N GLY A 150 6.13 -7.65 15.73
CA GLY A 150 6.93 -8.86 15.56
C GLY A 150 6.13 -10.14 15.31
N PRO A 151 6.83 -11.24 14.99
CA PRO A 151 6.19 -12.51 14.73
C PRO A 151 5.52 -13.10 15.98
N HIS A 152 4.35 -13.70 15.78
CA HIS A 152 3.65 -14.51 16.79
C HIS A 152 2.76 -15.55 16.08
N PRO A 153 2.68 -16.80 16.56
CA PRO A 153 1.92 -17.85 15.85
C PRO A 153 0.43 -17.51 15.71
N GLU A 154 -0.16 -16.80 16.67
CA GLU A 154 -1.56 -16.41 16.60
C GLU A 154 -1.82 -15.17 15.73
N ASN A 155 -0.82 -14.48 15.20
CA ASN A 155 -1.03 -13.32 14.32
C ASN A 155 -1.73 -13.68 12.99
N LEU A 156 -1.74 -14.97 12.63
CA LEU A 156 -2.44 -15.49 11.44
C LEU A 156 -3.71 -16.28 11.81
N SER A 157 -4.16 -16.19 13.05
CA SER A 157 -5.33 -16.93 13.54
C SER A 157 -6.64 -16.17 13.29
N GLN A 158 -7.77 -16.92 13.35
CA GLN A 158 -9.11 -16.33 13.32
C GLN A 158 -9.32 -15.33 14.48
N LYS A 159 -8.77 -15.62 15.66
CA LYS A 159 -8.83 -14.71 16.82
C LYS A 159 -8.21 -13.34 16.52
N PHE A 160 -7.06 -13.34 15.84
CA PHE A 160 -6.41 -12.09 15.42
C PHE A 160 -7.25 -11.37 14.37
N PHE A 161 -7.74 -12.09 13.38
CA PHE A 161 -8.62 -11.54 12.34
C PHE A 161 -9.86 -10.86 12.94
N ASP A 162 -10.56 -11.55 13.84
CA ASP A 162 -11.78 -11.02 14.47
C ASP A 162 -11.48 -9.76 15.29
N ALA A 163 -10.36 -9.73 16.02
CA ALA A 163 -9.92 -8.56 16.76
C ALA A 163 -9.55 -7.38 15.84
N ALA A 164 -8.91 -7.64 14.70
CA ALA A 164 -8.61 -6.62 13.70
C ALA A 164 -9.90 -6.02 13.11
N VAL A 165 -10.88 -6.85 12.78
CA VAL A 165 -12.21 -6.40 12.32
C VAL A 165 -12.90 -5.53 13.37
N GLU A 166 -12.91 -5.98 14.63
CA GLU A 166 -13.56 -5.25 15.73
C GLU A 166 -12.89 -3.88 15.95
N ASN A 167 -11.56 -3.81 15.97
CA ASN A 167 -10.82 -2.57 16.13
C ASN A 167 -11.09 -1.60 14.97
N ALA A 168 -11.05 -2.07 13.73
CA ALA A 168 -11.34 -1.23 12.56
C ALA A 168 -12.77 -0.65 12.61
N ARG A 169 -13.75 -1.48 12.97
CA ARG A 169 -15.14 -1.01 13.15
C ARG A 169 -15.24 0.04 14.24
N LYS A 170 -14.65 -0.19 15.41
CA LYS A 170 -14.66 0.78 16.52
C LYS A 170 -14.09 2.13 16.11
N ILE A 171 -12.94 2.12 15.40
CA ILE A 171 -12.29 3.35 14.94
C ILE A 171 -13.18 4.10 13.95
N VAL A 172 -13.66 3.40 12.92
CA VAL A 172 -14.49 4.01 11.87
C VAL A 172 -15.82 4.51 12.43
N ASP A 173 -16.51 3.70 13.24
CA ASP A 173 -17.83 4.04 13.78
C ASP A 173 -17.76 5.19 14.80
N ALA A 174 -16.64 5.35 15.51
CA ALA A 174 -16.44 6.47 16.44
C ALA A 174 -16.25 7.81 15.71
N VAL A 175 -15.58 7.82 14.54
CA VAL A 175 -15.29 9.05 13.80
C VAL A 175 -16.32 9.33 12.72
N LYS A 176 -16.82 8.29 12.04
CA LYS A 176 -17.74 8.37 10.89
C LYS A 176 -17.20 9.32 9.80
N PRO A 177 -15.98 9.09 9.32
CA PRO A 177 -15.37 9.98 8.35
C PRO A 177 -16.12 9.92 7.02
N THR A 178 -16.12 11.04 6.29
CA THR A 178 -16.81 11.19 4.99
C THR A 178 -15.81 11.30 3.83
N ARG A 179 -14.58 11.70 4.10
CA ARG A 179 -13.50 11.90 3.13
C ARG A 179 -12.30 11.00 3.37
N ALA A 180 -11.79 10.99 4.61
CA ALA A 180 -10.66 10.16 4.99
C ALA A 180 -11.09 8.69 5.15
N ARG A 181 -10.12 7.78 5.02
CA ARG A 181 -10.33 6.36 5.31
C ARG A 181 -9.39 5.89 6.41
N PHE A 182 -9.83 4.90 7.15
CA PHE A 182 -8.93 4.14 8.01
C PHE A 182 -8.35 2.97 7.20
N CYS A 183 -7.05 2.75 7.30
CA CYS A 183 -6.37 1.67 6.60
C CYS A 183 -5.45 0.91 7.54
N TYR A 184 -5.38 -0.41 7.39
CA TYR A 184 -4.23 -1.16 7.86
C TYR A 184 -3.17 -1.22 6.76
N GLU A 185 -1.91 -1.10 7.14
CA GLU A 185 -0.81 -1.44 6.26
C GLU A 185 -0.64 -2.96 6.18
N VAL A 186 -0.34 -3.48 5.00
CA VAL A 186 0.03 -4.89 4.81
C VAL A 186 1.29 -5.22 5.59
N MET A 187 1.29 -6.34 6.31
CA MET A 187 2.43 -6.78 7.13
C MET A 187 2.79 -8.23 6.85
N GLY A 188 4.10 -8.55 6.83
CA GLY A 188 4.56 -9.92 6.58
C GLY A 188 4.36 -10.90 7.74
N TRP A 189 4.19 -10.40 8.99
CA TRP A 189 4.11 -11.20 10.20
C TRP A 189 2.72 -11.26 10.84
N ALA A 190 1.74 -10.55 10.29
CA ALA A 190 0.39 -10.47 10.82
C ALA A 190 -0.62 -10.21 9.71
N LEU A 191 -1.88 -10.57 9.95
CA LEU A 191 -2.97 -10.24 9.02
C LEU A 191 -3.23 -8.72 8.97
N PRO A 192 -3.51 -8.15 7.77
CA PRO A 192 -3.51 -8.78 6.46
C PRO A 192 -2.10 -8.86 5.86
N ASP A 193 -1.66 -10.07 5.44
CA ASP A 193 -0.33 -10.35 4.90
C ASP A 193 -0.30 -10.63 3.38
N ASN A 194 -1.47 -10.60 2.76
CA ASN A 194 -1.65 -10.82 1.33
C ASN A 194 -2.99 -10.24 0.83
N PRO A 195 -3.19 -10.10 -0.50
CA PRO A 195 -4.41 -9.52 -1.08
C PRO A 195 -5.70 -10.24 -0.70
N ASP A 196 -5.70 -11.57 -0.62
CA ASP A 196 -6.90 -12.35 -0.29
C ASP A 196 -7.33 -12.15 1.17
N HIS A 197 -6.39 -12.10 2.09
CA HIS A 197 -6.67 -11.78 3.48
C HIS A 197 -7.19 -10.35 3.63
N TYR A 198 -6.64 -9.42 2.83
CA TYR A 198 -7.12 -8.04 2.86
C TYR A 198 -8.57 -7.92 2.33
N LEU A 199 -8.92 -8.62 1.23
CA LEU A 199 -10.29 -8.65 0.73
C LEU A 199 -11.27 -9.22 1.76
N LYS A 200 -10.89 -10.32 2.44
CA LYS A 200 -11.69 -10.88 3.54
C LYS A 200 -11.88 -9.86 4.66
N LEU A 201 -10.84 -9.11 4.99
CA LEU A 201 -10.90 -8.08 6.03
C LEU A 201 -11.83 -6.93 5.63
N ILE A 202 -11.74 -6.43 4.38
CA ILE A 202 -12.64 -5.40 3.85
C ILE A 202 -14.10 -5.87 3.94
N ALA A 203 -14.38 -7.09 3.48
CA ALA A 203 -15.73 -7.65 3.54
C ALA A 203 -16.23 -7.81 4.98
N ALA A 204 -15.36 -8.26 5.90
CA ALA A 204 -15.72 -8.45 7.30
C ALA A 204 -15.89 -7.12 8.06
N VAL A 205 -15.06 -6.11 7.79
CA VAL A 205 -15.21 -4.78 8.41
C VAL A 205 -16.51 -4.12 7.96
N ASP A 206 -16.87 -4.28 6.68
CA ASP A 206 -18.13 -3.79 6.11
C ASP A 206 -18.38 -2.30 6.44
N ARG A 207 -17.38 -1.46 6.18
CA ARG A 207 -17.46 -0.01 6.32
C ARG A 207 -16.85 0.67 5.11
N PRO A 208 -17.56 1.54 4.37
CA PRO A 208 -17.03 2.25 3.20
C PRO A 208 -15.79 3.10 3.51
N ALA A 209 -15.65 3.53 4.76
CA ALA A 209 -14.50 4.29 5.24
C ALA A 209 -13.30 3.43 5.66
N PHE A 210 -13.33 2.12 5.41
CA PHE A 210 -12.16 1.25 5.54
C PHE A 210 -11.54 1.03 4.16
N GLY A 211 -10.22 1.21 4.04
CA GLY A 211 -9.48 1.11 2.78
C GLY A 211 -8.18 0.35 2.92
N VAL A 212 -7.41 0.35 1.85
CA VAL A 212 -6.12 -0.35 1.74
C VAL A 212 -4.98 0.66 1.77
N HIS A 213 -4.02 0.43 2.65
CA HIS A 213 -2.69 1.00 2.57
C HIS A 213 -1.76 -0.07 2.02
N LEU A 214 -1.30 0.11 0.77
CA LEU A 214 -0.51 -0.91 0.09
C LEU A 214 0.98 -0.67 0.31
N ASP A 215 1.64 -1.63 0.93
CA ASP A 215 3.09 -1.76 0.98
C ASP A 215 3.50 -3.10 0.36
N PRO A 216 3.95 -3.10 -0.90
CA PRO A 216 4.33 -4.33 -1.57
C PRO A 216 5.54 -5.02 -0.96
N CYS A 217 6.48 -4.26 -0.37
CA CYS A 217 7.66 -4.84 0.26
C CYS A 217 7.28 -5.68 1.47
N ASN A 218 6.33 -5.18 2.29
CA ASN A 218 5.85 -5.92 3.45
C ASN A 218 5.08 -7.19 3.05
N ALA A 219 4.51 -7.25 1.84
CA ALA A 219 3.85 -8.45 1.33
C ALA A 219 4.83 -9.53 0.85
N VAL A 220 6.10 -9.19 0.60
CA VAL A 220 7.15 -10.14 0.18
C VAL A 220 7.71 -10.85 1.41
N ASN A 221 7.23 -12.06 1.65
CA ASN A 221 7.62 -12.87 2.81
C ASN A 221 8.12 -14.28 2.44
N SER A 222 8.46 -14.50 1.18
CA SER A 222 9.02 -15.76 0.70
C SER A 222 9.91 -15.53 -0.54
N PRO A 223 10.84 -16.47 -0.87
CA PRO A 223 11.62 -16.41 -2.11
C PRO A 223 10.77 -16.39 -3.37
N GLU A 224 9.65 -17.11 -3.38
CA GLU A 224 8.72 -17.12 -4.51
C GLU A 224 8.15 -15.72 -4.78
N LYS A 225 7.69 -15.03 -3.74
CA LYS A 225 7.18 -13.67 -3.87
C LYS A 225 8.30 -12.66 -4.19
N PHE A 226 9.50 -12.88 -3.66
CA PHE A 226 10.64 -12.02 -3.93
C PHE A 226 11.02 -12.04 -5.41
N TYR A 227 11.20 -13.22 -6.00
CA TYR A 227 11.52 -13.35 -7.42
C TYR A 227 10.31 -13.12 -8.33
N GLY A 228 9.11 -13.38 -7.84
CA GLY A 228 7.84 -13.17 -8.54
C GLY A 228 7.14 -11.86 -8.18
N ASN A 229 7.84 -10.84 -7.69
CA ASN A 229 7.20 -9.64 -7.13
C ASN A 229 6.38 -8.85 -8.17
N ALA A 230 6.71 -8.89 -9.45
CA ALA A 230 5.86 -8.34 -10.52
C ALA A 230 4.47 -9.01 -10.56
N ALA A 231 4.41 -10.33 -10.37
CA ALA A 231 3.13 -11.05 -10.30
C ALA A 231 2.36 -10.68 -9.01
N LEU A 232 3.05 -10.60 -7.88
CA LEU A 232 2.47 -10.14 -6.61
C LEU A 232 1.90 -8.71 -6.72
N LEU A 233 2.63 -7.78 -7.35
CA LEU A 233 2.15 -6.43 -7.62
C LEU A 233 0.86 -6.46 -8.44
N ASN A 234 0.85 -7.17 -9.57
CA ASN A 234 -0.35 -7.31 -10.39
C ASN A 234 -1.52 -7.87 -9.60
N GLU A 235 -1.31 -8.91 -8.80
CA GLU A 235 -2.35 -9.49 -7.93
C GLU A 235 -2.90 -8.45 -6.93
N CYS A 236 -2.01 -7.68 -6.27
CA CYS A 236 -2.41 -6.61 -5.36
C CYS A 236 -3.32 -5.58 -6.06
N PHE A 237 -2.92 -5.11 -7.23
CA PHE A 237 -3.71 -4.12 -7.96
C PHE A 237 -4.99 -4.68 -8.57
N ASP A 238 -4.98 -5.93 -9.06
CA ASP A 238 -6.18 -6.59 -9.60
C ASP A 238 -7.25 -6.79 -8.52
N LYS A 239 -6.83 -7.22 -7.34
CA LYS A 239 -7.74 -7.52 -6.23
C LYS A 239 -8.10 -6.31 -5.39
N LEU A 240 -7.11 -5.48 -5.06
CA LEU A 240 -7.26 -4.37 -4.10
C LEU A 240 -7.40 -3.00 -4.75
N GLY A 241 -7.13 -2.87 -6.06
CA GLY A 241 -7.07 -1.59 -6.77
C GLY A 241 -8.18 -0.59 -6.40
N PRO A 242 -9.47 -0.98 -6.42
CA PRO A 242 -10.57 -0.07 -6.06
C PRO A 242 -10.55 0.44 -4.61
N HIS A 243 -9.81 -0.24 -3.73
CA HIS A 243 -9.76 0.04 -2.29
C HIS A 243 -8.46 0.73 -1.86
N ILE A 244 -7.45 0.81 -2.75
CA ILE A 244 -6.15 1.42 -2.42
C ILE A 244 -6.33 2.93 -2.21
N VAL A 245 -5.89 3.42 -1.06
CA VAL A 245 -6.02 4.83 -0.63
C VAL A 245 -4.68 5.54 -0.60
N SER A 246 -3.63 4.86 -0.19
CA SER A 246 -2.24 5.31 -0.14
C SER A 246 -1.31 4.12 -0.32
N CYS A 247 -0.07 4.40 -0.73
CA CYS A 247 0.95 3.37 -0.95
C CYS A 247 2.29 3.81 -0.37
N HIS A 248 3.10 2.84 0.08
CA HIS A 248 4.50 3.07 0.39
C HIS A 248 5.44 2.65 -0.74
N ALA A 249 6.49 3.44 -0.91
CA ALA A 249 7.61 3.16 -1.81
C ALA A 249 8.81 2.74 -0.97
N LYS A 250 9.03 1.44 -0.88
CA LYS A 250 10.20 0.78 -0.30
C LYS A 250 10.86 -0.09 -1.35
N ASP A 251 12.02 -0.61 -1.05
CA ASP A 251 12.65 -1.66 -1.83
C ASP A 251 13.29 -2.67 -0.89
N LEU A 252 13.53 -3.88 -1.38
CA LEU A 252 14.11 -4.94 -0.58
C LEU A 252 15.14 -5.73 -1.37
N ALA A 253 16.21 -6.10 -0.67
CA ALA A 253 17.25 -7.00 -1.14
C ALA A 253 17.29 -8.24 -0.23
N TRP A 254 17.89 -9.32 -0.74
CA TRP A 254 18.19 -10.48 0.09
C TRP A 254 19.59 -10.36 0.69
N GLU A 255 19.79 -10.94 1.86
CA GLU A 255 21.10 -11.10 2.47
C GLU A 255 21.57 -12.55 2.34
N VAL A 256 22.89 -12.72 2.15
CA VAL A 256 23.50 -14.06 1.97
C VAL A 256 23.60 -14.74 3.33
N GLU A 257 22.56 -15.46 3.71
CA GLU A 257 22.47 -16.27 4.92
C GLU A 257 21.88 -17.64 4.61
N MET A 258 22.04 -18.60 5.54
CA MET A 258 21.45 -19.93 5.37
C MET A 258 19.92 -19.90 5.42
N ASN A 259 19.36 -19.00 6.21
CA ASN A 259 17.92 -18.78 6.29
C ASN A 259 17.50 -17.67 5.32
N VAL A 260 16.24 -17.68 4.92
CA VAL A 260 15.66 -16.62 4.09
C VAL A 260 15.64 -15.33 4.90
N HIS A 261 16.40 -14.35 4.45
CA HIS A 261 16.47 -13.05 5.07
C HIS A 261 16.41 -11.95 4.01
N PHE A 262 15.39 -11.10 4.11
CA PHE A 262 15.25 -9.90 3.29
C PHE A 262 15.44 -8.68 4.17
N LYS A 263 16.04 -7.63 3.60
CA LYS A 263 16.17 -6.33 4.25
C LYS A 263 15.66 -5.21 3.36
N GLU A 264 15.14 -4.18 3.99
CA GLU A 264 14.81 -2.94 3.30
C GLU A 264 16.08 -2.23 2.84
N VAL A 265 16.02 -1.69 1.63
CA VAL A 265 17.09 -0.90 1.01
C VAL A 265 16.49 0.32 0.31
N VAL A 266 17.34 1.26 -0.06
CA VAL A 266 16.91 2.43 -0.84
C VAL A 266 16.29 1.97 -2.17
N PRO A 267 15.13 2.49 -2.58
CA PRO A 267 14.54 2.22 -3.88
C PRO A 267 15.55 2.31 -5.03
N GLY A 268 15.66 1.23 -5.82
CA GLY A 268 16.65 1.06 -6.86
C GLY A 268 17.90 0.27 -6.44
N LYS A 269 18.06 -0.04 -5.16
CA LYS A 269 19.12 -0.94 -4.66
C LYS A 269 18.63 -2.37 -4.43
N GLY A 270 17.33 -2.58 -4.54
CA GLY A 270 16.67 -3.87 -4.32
C GLY A 270 16.14 -4.50 -5.60
N GLN A 271 15.08 -5.27 -5.48
CA GLN A 271 14.53 -6.12 -6.55
C GLN A 271 13.05 -5.84 -6.83
N LEU A 272 12.41 -4.86 -6.18
CA LEU A 272 11.01 -4.56 -6.44
C LEU A 272 10.83 -4.05 -7.88
N ASP A 273 9.88 -4.60 -8.62
CA ASP A 273 9.56 -4.17 -9.99
C ASP A 273 8.80 -2.84 -9.99
N TYR A 274 9.54 -1.77 -9.87
CA TYR A 274 9.00 -0.41 -9.91
C TYR A 274 8.32 -0.07 -11.24
N ALA A 275 8.71 -0.67 -12.35
CA ALA A 275 8.04 -0.44 -13.63
C ALA A 275 6.59 -0.91 -13.59
N THR A 276 6.37 -2.14 -13.10
CA THR A 276 5.00 -2.66 -12.89
C THR A 276 4.28 -1.86 -11.81
N TYR A 277 4.92 -1.55 -10.69
CA TYR A 277 4.30 -0.80 -9.60
C TYR A 277 3.74 0.55 -10.07
N LEU A 278 4.58 1.35 -10.73
CA LEU A 278 4.22 2.69 -11.19
C LEU A 278 3.14 2.66 -12.29
N ARG A 279 3.24 1.72 -13.24
CA ARG A 279 2.19 1.55 -14.27
C ARG A 279 0.84 1.28 -13.65
N ARG A 280 0.77 0.27 -12.76
CA ARG A 280 -0.48 -0.13 -12.10
C ARG A 280 -1.06 0.99 -11.23
N LEU A 281 -0.18 1.72 -10.52
CA LEU A 281 -0.58 2.87 -9.71
C LEU A 281 -1.19 3.98 -10.56
N ALA A 282 -0.57 4.32 -11.69
CA ALA A 282 -1.04 5.36 -12.61
C ALA A 282 -2.40 5.04 -13.27
N GLU A 283 -2.78 3.77 -13.32
CA GLU A 283 -4.06 3.29 -13.87
C GLU A 283 -5.23 3.44 -12.88
N LEU A 284 -4.95 3.73 -11.61
CA LEU A 284 -6.00 3.85 -10.60
C LEU A 284 -6.71 5.22 -10.68
N PRO A 285 -8.02 5.26 -10.91
CA PRO A 285 -8.75 6.53 -11.11
C PRO A 285 -8.80 7.40 -9.86
N GLN A 286 -8.70 6.82 -8.65
CA GLN A 286 -8.66 7.55 -7.38
C GLN A 286 -7.32 8.21 -7.10
N ASN A 287 -6.28 7.93 -7.91
CA ASN A 287 -4.95 8.52 -7.85
C ASN A 287 -4.34 8.51 -6.43
N PRO A 288 -4.11 7.33 -5.83
CA PRO A 288 -3.55 7.23 -4.48
C PRO A 288 -2.09 7.72 -4.48
N PRO A 289 -1.67 8.44 -3.44
CA PRO A 289 -0.28 8.88 -3.30
C PRO A 289 0.67 7.71 -3.07
N LEU A 290 1.93 7.90 -3.50
CA LEU A 290 3.06 7.00 -3.30
C LEU A 290 4.07 7.67 -2.38
N MET A 291 4.26 7.15 -1.18
CA MET A 291 5.08 7.77 -0.14
C MET A 291 6.38 7.01 0.08
N ILE A 292 7.52 7.69 -0.10
CA ILE A 292 8.84 7.11 0.18
C ILE A 292 9.05 7.11 1.69
N GLU A 293 9.44 5.95 2.26
CA GLU A 293 9.64 5.83 3.71
C GLU A 293 10.86 4.99 4.10
N HIS A 294 11.14 4.94 5.41
CA HIS A 294 12.17 4.12 6.07
C HIS A 294 13.62 4.37 5.60
N LEU A 295 13.92 5.56 5.12
CA LEU A 295 15.27 5.93 4.70
C LEU A 295 15.96 6.86 5.71
N SER A 296 17.29 6.88 5.67
CA SER A 296 18.11 7.68 6.59
C SER A 296 18.54 9.00 5.94
N GLY A 297 17.83 10.08 6.26
CA GLY A 297 18.22 11.43 5.87
C GLY A 297 17.99 11.81 4.40
N ALA A 298 18.15 13.08 4.09
CA ALA A 298 17.79 13.68 2.81
C ALA A 298 18.43 12.98 1.59
N ALA A 299 19.71 12.62 1.68
CA ALA A 299 20.42 12.05 0.54
C ALA A 299 19.81 10.73 0.04
N GLN A 300 19.36 9.85 0.96
CA GLN A 300 18.72 8.59 0.55
C GLN A 300 17.31 8.83 -0.01
N TYR A 301 16.56 9.80 0.51
CA TYR A 301 15.27 10.19 -0.06
C TYR A 301 15.41 10.81 -1.44
N ASP A 302 16.46 11.61 -1.68
CA ASP A 302 16.77 12.15 -3.01
C ASP A 302 17.13 11.04 -3.99
N GLU A 303 18.00 10.10 -3.60
CA GLU A 303 18.36 8.93 -4.41
C GLU A 303 17.12 8.10 -4.79
N ALA A 304 16.26 7.79 -3.82
CA ALA A 304 15.03 7.05 -4.04
C ALA A 304 14.07 7.79 -4.99
N ARG A 305 13.88 9.09 -4.76
CA ARG A 305 13.04 9.96 -5.60
C ARG A 305 13.52 9.98 -7.04
N GLU A 306 14.83 10.19 -7.27
CA GLU A 306 15.43 10.23 -8.59
C GLU A 306 15.28 8.90 -9.31
N TYR A 307 15.50 7.79 -8.63
CA TYR A 307 15.29 6.45 -9.18
C TYR A 307 13.82 6.26 -9.60
N ILE A 308 12.87 6.50 -8.71
CA ILE A 308 11.43 6.31 -8.97
C ILE A 308 10.98 7.16 -10.16
N VAL A 309 11.38 8.44 -10.20
CA VAL A 309 11.06 9.34 -11.31
C VAL A 309 11.70 8.85 -12.62
N SER A 310 12.95 8.35 -12.56
CA SER A 310 13.63 7.84 -13.75
C SER A 310 12.94 6.60 -14.33
N VAL A 311 12.46 5.69 -13.48
CA VAL A 311 11.67 4.52 -13.92
C VAL A 311 10.36 4.97 -14.52
N GLY A 312 9.64 5.87 -13.86
CA GLY A 312 8.38 6.40 -14.38
C GLY A 312 8.54 7.08 -15.74
N ALA A 313 9.59 7.87 -15.92
CA ALA A 313 9.89 8.50 -17.21
C ALA A 313 10.10 7.48 -18.34
N LYS A 314 10.81 6.36 -18.07
CA LYS A 314 10.97 5.27 -19.04
C LYS A 314 9.66 4.60 -19.41
N GLU A 315 8.69 4.57 -18.50
CA GLU A 315 7.34 4.04 -18.71
C GLU A 315 6.36 5.08 -19.29
N GLY A 316 6.84 6.30 -19.60
CA GLY A 316 6.01 7.40 -20.13
C GLY A 316 5.04 7.96 -19.10
N LEU A 317 5.36 7.87 -17.81
CA LEU A 317 4.57 8.37 -16.69
C LEU A 317 5.03 9.78 -16.27
N THR A 318 4.15 10.52 -15.64
CA THR A 318 4.40 11.87 -15.08
C THR A 318 4.19 11.87 -13.55
N PHE A 319 4.76 12.90 -12.87
CA PHE A 319 4.69 13.07 -11.43
C PHE A 319 4.18 14.46 -11.04
#